data_033659c9a24fc4646d0f509c0ce4760a
#
_entry.id   033659c9a24fc4646d0f509c0ce4760a
#
_cell.length_a   1.000
_cell.length_b   1.000
_cell.length_c   1.000
_cell.angle_alpha   90.00
_cell.angle_beta   90.00
_cell.angle_gamma   90.00
#
_symmetry.space_group_name_H-M   'P 1'
#
loop_
_entity.id
_entity.type
_entity.pdbx_description
1 polymer ?
#
loop_
_entity_poly.entity_id
_entity_poly.type
_entity_poly.pdbx_seq_one_letter_code
_entity_poly.pdbx_strand_id
1 'polypeptide(L)'
;MNKVLVLVLIFLFVNNCSLNKNKAVLDEKKINLKKIENTQTVLSEQTRVEQEFNEGLNIEVSELKYNANFNNNQNDSGELGYQGLLEKISKYKYSKFNNFKYLDLKPILYNENIIFFDNKGSIILYDQNQKIIWKNNFYNKSEKKTKPRLNLAIQNDVLIVTDNIAKYYAVNLKTGEIIWTKSNIVPFNSDIKIKDNIFYVVDYKNILRAISIKDGSELWKLKTEESLIKSNTKLSVVADNKNVYFNNSIGDITAVNIKSGQLLWQLPTQNNSINKNAFQLSSSKLVINDNSILFSTNKDEFYSIDKKIGLINWKNKITSILRPVVIGKFIVTISSKGYLYLIDKRSGNIIRINDLYKEYDLEKRIKIFPTGFIIAKSKIYLANDDGKLIIVELNTGNILNIMKISGDKISQPHVYENNLFLIKNGSIIKFN
;
A
#
# COMPACT_ATOMS: atom_id res chain seq x y z
N MET A 1 -50.52 53.40 -24.26
CA MET A 1 -49.82 53.01 -23.04
C MET A 1 -48.34 52.78 -23.40
N ASN A 2 -47.48 53.63 -22.97
CA ASN A 2 -46.10 53.73 -23.48
C ASN A 2 -45.22 52.54 -23.06
N LYS A 3 -44.52 51.97 -24.03
CA LYS A 3 -43.55 50.85 -23.81
C LYS A 3 -42.52 51.14 -22.69
N VAL A 4 -42.24 52.40 -22.41
CA VAL A 4 -41.37 52.87 -21.32
C VAL A 4 -41.97 52.64 -19.94
N LEU A 5 -43.29 52.76 -19.78
CA LEU A 5 -43.98 52.54 -18.51
C LEU A 5 -44.01 51.07 -18.11
N VAL A 6 -44.06 50.13 -19.08
CA VAL A 6 -43.98 48.70 -18.86
C VAL A 6 -42.58 48.27 -18.44
N LEU A 7 -41.54 48.91 -19.00
CA LEU A 7 -40.14 48.61 -18.63
C LEU A 7 -39.80 49.09 -17.21
N VAL A 8 -40.33 50.22 -16.77
CA VAL A 8 -40.15 50.72 -15.38
C VAL A 8 -40.89 49.82 -14.37
N LEU A 9 -42.08 49.30 -14.72
CA LEU A 9 -42.80 48.37 -13.86
C LEU A 9 -42.07 46.99 -13.73
N ILE A 10 -41.44 46.52 -14.78
CA ILE A 10 -40.64 45.27 -14.73
C ILE A 10 -39.37 45.48 -13.85
N PHE A 11 -38.75 46.66 -13.86
CA PHE A 11 -37.59 46.94 -13.03
C PHE A 11 -37.89 47.10 -11.53
N LEU A 12 -39.15 47.45 -11.16
CA LEU A 12 -39.56 47.52 -9.75
C LEU A 12 -39.87 46.14 -9.10
N PHE A 13 -40.13 45.10 -9.91
CA PHE A 13 -40.38 43.74 -9.40
C PHE A 13 -39.14 42.88 -9.25
N VAL A 14 -37.96 43.30 -9.78
CA VAL A 14 -36.73 42.50 -9.72
C VAL A 14 -35.87 42.80 -8.47
N ASN A 15 -36.16 43.90 -7.74
CA ASN A 15 -35.32 44.34 -6.61
C ASN A 15 -35.78 43.88 -5.22
N ASN A 16 -36.80 42.99 -5.09
CA ASN A 16 -37.32 42.62 -3.77
C ASN A 16 -37.12 41.16 -3.37
N CYS A 17 -36.18 40.43 -3.99
CA CYS A 17 -36.01 38.99 -3.67
C CYS A 17 -34.54 38.55 -3.45
N SER A 18 -33.67 39.39 -2.83
CA SER A 18 -32.31 38.90 -2.56
C SER A 18 -31.67 39.23 -1.20
N LEU A 19 -32.37 39.90 -0.27
CA LEU A 19 -31.72 40.33 0.99
C LEU A 19 -32.05 39.48 2.22
N ASN A 20 -33.02 38.54 2.17
CA ASN A 20 -33.37 37.73 3.34
C ASN A 20 -32.90 36.26 3.29
N LYS A 21 -32.49 35.75 2.12
CA LYS A 21 -31.98 34.36 2.04
C LYS A 21 -30.56 34.19 2.57
N ASN A 22 -29.74 35.23 2.50
CA ASN A 22 -28.34 35.12 2.95
C ASN A 22 -28.17 35.21 4.48
N LYS A 23 -29.12 35.81 5.20
CA LYS A 23 -29.08 35.83 6.67
C LYS A 23 -29.51 34.49 7.27
N ALA A 24 -30.56 33.89 6.75
CA ALA A 24 -31.01 32.57 7.21
C ALA A 24 -29.99 31.45 6.92
N VAL A 25 -29.33 31.48 5.73
CA VAL A 25 -28.29 30.52 5.36
C VAL A 25 -27.00 30.72 6.19
N LEU A 26 -26.68 31.97 6.57
CA LEU A 26 -25.53 32.26 7.43
C LEU A 26 -25.80 31.85 8.88
N ASP A 27 -27.03 31.99 9.36
CA ASP A 27 -27.41 31.55 10.70
C ASP A 27 -27.51 30.03 10.79
N GLU A 28 -28.03 29.33 9.77
CA GLU A 28 -27.98 27.87 9.68
C GLU A 28 -26.55 27.33 9.60
N LYS A 29 -25.64 27.98 8.85
CA LYS A 29 -24.23 27.59 8.83
C LYS A 29 -23.55 27.83 10.20
N LYS A 30 -23.86 28.93 10.88
CA LYS A 30 -23.35 29.18 12.24
C LYS A 30 -23.91 28.20 13.27
N ILE A 31 -25.19 27.81 13.15
CA ILE A 31 -25.85 26.83 14.03
C ILE A 31 -25.28 25.43 13.75
N ASN A 32 -25.01 25.07 12.47
CA ASN A 32 -24.40 23.79 12.12
C ASN A 32 -22.92 23.74 12.52
N LEU A 33 -22.17 24.83 12.42
CA LEU A 33 -20.79 24.89 12.91
C LEU A 33 -20.73 24.78 14.45
N LYS A 34 -21.61 25.47 15.18
CA LYS A 34 -21.71 25.30 16.66
C LYS A 34 -22.17 23.90 17.06
N LYS A 35 -23.08 23.26 16.30
CA LYS A 35 -23.47 21.87 16.54
C LYS A 35 -22.34 20.89 16.26
N ILE A 36 -21.51 21.16 15.24
CA ILE A 36 -20.33 20.34 14.93
C ILE A 36 -19.24 20.51 16.00
N GLU A 37 -19.00 21.72 16.51
CA GLU A 37 -18.08 21.95 17.63
C GLU A 37 -18.53 21.28 18.91
N ASN A 38 -19.84 21.31 19.23
CA ASN A 38 -20.39 20.65 20.42
C ASN A 38 -20.48 19.13 20.27
N THR A 39 -20.58 18.56 19.05
CA THR A 39 -20.54 17.12 18.83
C THR A 39 -19.14 16.53 18.81
N GLN A 40 -18.10 17.33 18.55
CA GLN A 40 -16.72 16.88 18.66
C GLN A 40 -16.25 16.68 20.11
N THR A 41 -16.89 17.32 21.09
CA THR A 41 -16.56 17.17 22.52
C THR A 41 -17.21 15.97 23.19
N VAL A 42 -18.19 15.30 22.55
CA VAL A 42 -18.90 14.14 23.13
C VAL A 42 -18.30 12.79 22.70
N LEU A 43 -17.52 12.76 21.61
CA LEU A 43 -16.74 11.60 21.23
C LEU A 43 -15.29 11.82 21.69
N SER A 44 -15.06 11.69 22.99
CA SER A 44 -13.70 11.41 23.46
C SER A 44 -13.26 10.12 22.75
N GLU A 45 -12.31 10.24 21.83
CA GLU A 45 -11.62 9.06 21.32
C GLU A 45 -11.17 8.28 22.55
N GLN A 46 -11.70 7.07 22.72
CA GLN A 46 -11.18 6.16 23.72
C GLN A 46 -9.71 5.97 23.37
N THR A 47 -8.84 6.64 24.12
CA THR A 47 -7.41 6.39 24.06
C THR A 47 -7.24 4.91 24.37
N ARG A 48 -6.81 4.13 23.39
CA ARG A 48 -6.52 2.71 23.61
C ARG A 48 -5.41 2.66 24.64
N VAL A 49 -5.68 2.04 25.77
CA VAL A 49 -4.71 1.88 26.85
C VAL A 49 -3.65 0.90 26.35
N GLU A 50 -2.38 1.25 26.53
CA GLU A 50 -1.25 0.35 26.34
C GLU A 50 -1.47 -0.87 27.24
N GLN A 51 -1.47 -2.07 26.65
CA GLN A 51 -1.63 -3.31 27.40
C GLN A 51 -0.23 -3.85 27.70
N GLU A 52 0.12 -3.96 28.97
CA GLU A 52 1.40 -4.51 29.39
C GLU A 52 1.55 -5.98 29.00
N PHE A 53 2.77 -6.37 28.81
CA PHE A 53 3.16 -7.68 28.33
C PHE A 53 3.07 -8.72 29.47
N ASN A 54 2.53 -9.90 29.18
CA ASN A 54 2.66 -11.02 30.09
C ASN A 54 4.15 -11.46 30.10
N GLU A 55 4.78 -11.37 31.25
CA GLU A 55 6.15 -11.90 31.46
C GLU A 55 6.21 -13.36 31.02
N GLY A 56 7.19 -13.70 30.16
CA GLY A 56 7.39 -15.05 29.68
C GLY A 56 6.88 -15.34 28.27
N LEU A 57 6.35 -14.35 27.51
CA LEU A 57 6.02 -14.56 26.10
C LEU A 57 7.32 -14.66 25.28
N ASN A 58 7.66 -15.85 24.85
CA ASN A 58 8.74 -16.09 23.89
C ASN A 58 8.14 -16.20 22.48
N ILE A 59 8.49 -15.26 21.61
CA ILE A 59 8.12 -15.32 20.19
C ILE A 59 9.20 -16.09 19.49
N GLU A 60 8.95 -17.38 19.25
CA GLU A 60 9.83 -18.20 18.43
C GLU A 60 9.76 -17.71 16.99
N VAL A 61 10.88 -17.26 16.51
CA VAL A 61 11.01 -16.69 15.17
C VAL A 61 11.71 -17.71 14.29
N SER A 62 11.00 -18.23 13.29
CA SER A 62 11.61 -19.01 12.21
C SER A 62 12.02 -18.07 11.09
N GLU A 63 13.31 -18.06 10.76
CA GLU A 63 13.80 -17.29 9.61
C GLU A 63 13.10 -17.77 8.31
N LEU A 64 12.56 -16.84 7.55
CA LEU A 64 12.17 -17.14 6.18
C LEU A 64 13.43 -17.48 5.40
N LYS A 65 13.52 -18.71 4.91
CA LYS A 65 14.57 -19.08 3.97
C LYS A 65 14.49 -18.15 2.77
N TYR A 66 15.56 -17.40 2.57
CA TYR A 66 15.71 -16.40 1.53
C TYR A 66 15.60 -17.07 0.15
N ASN A 67 14.50 -16.92 -0.53
CA ASN A 67 14.39 -17.23 -1.94
C ASN A 67 14.61 -15.95 -2.74
N ALA A 68 15.49 -15.99 -3.74
CA ALA A 68 15.83 -14.89 -4.63
C ALA A 68 14.63 -14.24 -5.37
N ASN A 69 13.43 -14.77 -5.21
CA ASN A 69 12.16 -14.30 -5.74
C ASN A 69 11.45 -13.26 -4.86
N PHE A 70 12.19 -12.54 -4.04
CA PHE A 70 11.68 -11.57 -3.06
C PHE A 70 10.81 -10.45 -3.67
N ASN A 71 10.96 -10.22 -4.96
CA ASN A 71 10.32 -9.11 -5.67
C ASN A 71 8.93 -9.43 -6.20
N ASN A 72 8.44 -10.66 -6.03
CA ASN A 72 7.16 -11.12 -6.57
C ASN A 72 6.03 -11.08 -5.54
N ASN A 73 5.98 -10.07 -4.67
CA ASN A 73 4.96 -9.99 -3.61
C ASN A 73 4.77 -11.34 -2.92
N GLN A 74 5.62 -11.64 -1.95
CA GLN A 74 5.53 -12.89 -1.18
C GLN A 74 4.13 -13.09 -0.63
N ASN A 75 3.69 -14.33 -0.59
CA ASN A 75 2.38 -14.68 -0.09
C ASN A 75 2.24 -14.37 1.41
N ASP A 76 3.28 -14.64 2.18
CA ASP A 76 3.39 -14.22 3.57
C ASP A 76 4.64 -13.36 3.80
N SER A 77 4.78 -12.85 5.00
CA SER A 77 5.94 -12.08 5.42
C SER A 77 6.27 -12.50 6.84
N GLY A 78 7.36 -13.20 6.99
CA GLY A 78 7.90 -13.58 8.28
C GLY A 78 9.11 -12.73 8.65
N GLU A 79 9.95 -13.25 9.52
CA GLU A 79 11.22 -12.62 9.86
C GLU A 79 12.21 -12.68 8.70
N LEU A 80 12.95 -11.59 8.53
CA LEU A 80 14.00 -11.47 7.52
C LEU A 80 15.37 -11.59 8.14
N GLY A 81 16.34 -12.15 7.41
CA GLY A 81 17.71 -12.32 7.85
C GLY A 81 18.50 -11.00 7.76
N TYR A 82 18.28 -10.07 8.71
CA TYR A 82 19.07 -8.85 8.81
C TYR A 82 19.61 -8.69 10.23
N GLN A 83 20.92 -8.49 10.35
CA GLN A 83 21.67 -8.41 11.62
C GLN A 83 22.59 -7.20 11.70
N GLY A 84 22.48 -6.28 10.76
CA GLY A 84 23.40 -5.17 10.63
C GLY A 84 23.30 -4.13 11.75
N LEU A 85 24.28 -3.25 11.77
CA LEU A 85 24.41 -2.17 12.76
C LEU A 85 23.69 -0.88 12.33
N LEU A 86 23.03 -0.86 11.17
CA LEU A 86 22.42 0.33 10.55
C LEU A 86 23.46 1.41 10.18
N GLU A 87 24.67 1.00 9.89
CA GLU A 87 25.68 1.90 9.35
C GLU A 87 25.40 2.12 7.85
N LYS A 88 25.36 3.37 7.45
CA LYS A 88 25.10 3.73 6.05
C LYS A 88 26.32 3.37 5.20
N ILE A 89 26.15 2.40 4.29
CA ILE A 89 27.22 1.96 3.38
C ILE A 89 27.20 2.76 2.07
N SER A 90 26.03 2.87 1.44
CA SER A 90 25.96 3.40 0.07
C SER A 90 24.65 4.14 -0.22
N LYS A 91 24.65 4.90 -1.34
CA LYS A 91 23.53 5.72 -1.78
C LYS A 91 23.41 5.69 -3.30
N TYR A 92 22.32 5.12 -3.79
CA TYR A 92 21.98 5.04 -5.21
C TYR A 92 21.11 6.23 -5.59
N LYS A 93 21.54 7.08 -6.51
CA LYS A 93 20.87 8.36 -6.86
C LYS A 93 19.95 8.18 -8.07
N TYR A 94 18.76 8.77 -8.00
CA TYR A 94 17.81 8.88 -9.11
C TYR A 94 17.13 10.27 -9.13
N SER A 95 16.44 10.61 -10.21
CA SER A 95 15.72 11.90 -10.32
C SER A 95 14.52 11.94 -9.38
N LYS A 96 14.39 12.99 -8.57
CA LYS A 96 13.35 13.17 -7.56
C LYS A 96 11.93 13.13 -8.16
N PHE A 97 11.01 12.53 -7.42
CA PHE A 97 9.58 12.55 -7.73
C PHE A 97 8.91 13.78 -7.11
N ASN A 98 8.08 14.48 -7.88
CA ASN A 98 7.38 15.67 -7.38
C ASN A 98 6.38 15.32 -6.25
N ASN A 99 5.71 14.17 -6.36
CA ASN A 99 4.66 13.73 -5.44
C ASN A 99 5.10 12.52 -4.59
N PHE A 100 6.37 12.47 -4.19
CA PHE A 100 6.97 11.34 -3.47
C PHE A 100 6.15 10.93 -2.24
N LYS A 101 5.59 11.89 -1.52
CA LYS A 101 4.76 11.63 -0.32
C LYS A 101 3.63 10.62 -0.57
N TYR A 102 3.05 10.63 -1.76
CA TYR A 102 1.89 9.78 -2.12
C TYR A 102 2.26 8.51 -2.88
N LEU A 103 3.55 8.24 -3.10
CA LEU A 103 4.00 7.10 -3.87
C LEU A 103 4.38 5.94 -2.95
N ASP A 104 3.91 4.74 -3.27
CA ASP A 104 4.39 3.49 -2.72
C ASP A 104 5.44 2.93 -3.69
N LEU A 105 6.71 3.23 -3.42
CA LEU A 105 7.84 2.86 -4.25
C LEU A 105 8.61 1.72 -3.62
N LYS A 106 8.99 0.73 -4.44
CA LYS A 106 9.75 -0.44 -4.03
C LYS A 106 10.94 -0.63 -4.97
N PRO A 107 12.15 -0.87 -4.48
CA PRO A 107 13.26 -1.29 -5.31
C PRO A 107 13.11 -2.78 -5.62
N ILE A 108 13.63 -3.23 -6.73
CA ILE A 108 13.90 -4.65 -6.94
C ILE A 108 15.36 -4.91 -6.58
N LEU A 109 15.57 -5.88 -5.73
CA LEU A 109 16.87 -6.35 -5.30
C LEU A 109 17.08 -7.74 -5.88
N TYR A 110 18.05 -7.90 -6.78
CA TYR A 110 18.22 -9.13 -7.55
C TYR A 110 19.69 -9.33 -7.96
N ASN A 111 20.29 -10.46 -7.57
CA ASN A 111 21.67 -10.80 -7.87
C ASN A 111 22.63 -9.64 -7.59
N GLU A 112 22.61 -9.13 -6.36
CA GLU A 112 23.42 -7.99 -5.86
C GLU A 112 23.15 -6.64 -6.58
N ASN A 113 22.27 -6.62 -7.57
CA ASN A 113 21.90 -5.42 -8.30
C ASN A 113 20.63 -4.78 -7.71
N ILE A 114 20.50 -3.48 -7.96
CA ILE A 114 19.30 -2.72 -7.63
C ILE A 114 18.65 -2.22 -8.91
N ILE A 115 17.37 -2.57 -9.10
CA ILE A 115 16.56 -2.09 -10.20
C ILE A 115 15.55 -1.09 -9.65
N PHE A 116 15.54 0.09 -10.25
CA PHE A 116 14.62 1.14 -9.85
C PHE A 116 14.26 2.00 -11.07
N PHE A 117 13.39 3.00 -10.89
CA PHE A 117 13.02 3.91 -11.95
C PHE A 117 13.02 5.37 -11.49
N ASP A 118 13.15 6.31 -12.42
CA ASP A 118 13.10 7.74 -12.14
C ASP A 118 11.73 8.37 -12.47
N ASN A 119 11.58 9.67 -12.18
CA ASN A 119 10.33 10.41 -12.39
C ASN A 119 9.91 10.59 -13.87
N LYS A 120 10.74 10.18 -14.82
CA LYS A 120 10.43 10.15 -16.25
C LYS A 120 10.13 8.75 -16.77
N GLY A 121 10.11 7.75 -15.87
CA GLY A 121 9.91 6.34 -16.19
C GLY A 121 11.14 5.67 -16.80
N SER A 122 12.36 6.25 -16.64
CA SER A 122 13.57 5.54 -17.01
C SER A 122 13.86 4.45 -15.99
N ILE A 123 14.07 3.23 -16.45
CA ILE A 123 14.52 2.11 -15.62
C ILE A 123 16.04 2.17 -15.50
N ILE A 124 16.53 1.96 -14.29
CA ILE A 124 17.95 2.06 -13.97
C ILE A 124 18.37 0.77 -13.27
N LEU A 125 19.39 0.12 -13.78
CA LEU A 125 20.06 -1.00 -13.15
C LEU A 125 21.38 -0.51 -12.55
N TYR A 126 21.54 -0.70 -11.24
CA TYR A 126 22.78 -0.39 -10.53
C TYR A 126 23.45 -1.69 -10.10
N ASP A 127 24.78 -1.71 -10.13
CA ASP A 127 25.58 -2.72 -9.45
C ASP A 127 25.70 -2.41 -7.94
N GLN A 128 26.32 -3.33 -7.20
CA GLN A 128 26.58 -3.18 -5.76
C GLN A 128 27.47 -1.96 -5.40
N ASN A 129 28.29 -1.48 -6.37
CA ASN A 129 29.19 -0.34 -6.22
C ASN A 129 28.55 1.00 -6.60
N GLN A 130 27.23 1.03 -6.77
CA GLN A 130 26.43 2.22 -7.13
C GLN A 130 26.67 2.70 -8.59
N LYS A 131 27.38 1.94 -9.41
CA LYS A 131 27.55 2.24 -10.83
C LYS A 131 26.30 1.84 -11.60
N ILE A 132 25.90 2.68 -12.54
CA ILE A 132 24.81 2.37 -13.46
C ILE A 132 25.35 1.39 -14.51
N ILE A 133 24.77 0.18 -14.55
CA ILE A 133 25.05 -0.81 -15.59
C ILE A 133 24.37 -0.37 -16.87
N TRP A 134 23.07 -0.06 -16.80
CA TRP A 134 22.33 0.56 -17.88
C TRP A 134 21.18 1.43 -17.33
N LYS A 135 20.76 2.39 -18.19
CA LYS A 135 19.60 3.25 -17.93
C LYS A 135 18.84 3.45 -19.24
N ASN A 136 17.62 2.90 -19.31
CA ASN A 136 16.80 2.93 -20.52
C ASN A 136 15.43 3.55 -20.26
N ASN A 137 14.89 4.23 -21.26
CA ASN A 137 13.58 4.83 -21.22
C ASN A 137 12.78 4.47 -22.45
N PHE A 138 11.65 3.80 -22.26
CA PHE A 138 10.83 3.24 -23.33
C PHE A 138 9.58 4.07 -23.65
N TYR A 139 9.60 5.35 -23.26
CA TYR A 139 8.51 6.29 -23.44
C TYR A 139 8.88 7.37 -24.46
N ASN A 140 7.92 7.73 -25.32
CA ASN A 140 8.06 8.87 -26.22
C ASN A 140 7.96 10.21 -25.48
N LYS A 141 8.11 11.35 -26.19
CA LYS A 141 8.11 12.69 -25.60
C LYS A 141 6.79 13.02 -24.89
N SER A 142 5.64 12.62 -25.43
CA SER A 142 4.32 12.86 -24.84
C SER A 142 4.09 11.99 -23.60
N GLU A 143 4.43 10.72 -23.65
CA GLU A 143 4.32 9.79 -22.53
C GLU A 143 5.20 10.23 -21.34
N LYS A 144 6.42 10.71 -21.56
CA LYS A 144 7.32 11.23 -20.51
C LYS A 144 6.71 12.42 -19.73
N LYS A 145 5.88 13.25 -20.39
CA LYS A 145 5.19 14.37 -19.73
C LYS A 145 4.16 13.90 -18.71
N THR A 146 3.59 12.72 -18.87
CA THR A 146 2.64 12.12 -17.92
C THR A 146 3.31 11.59 -16.65
N LYS A 147 4.65 11.58 -16.61
CA LYS A 147 5.47 11.04 -15.51
C LYS A 147 5.08 9.60 -15.17
N PRO A 148 5.42 8.63 -16.04
CA PRO A 148 5.06 7.23 -15.85
C PRO A 148 5.51 6.69 -14.49
N ARG A 149 4.60 6.00 -13.80
CA ARG A 149 4.85 5.31 -12.55
C ARG A 149 4.85 3.82 -12.82
N LEU A 150 5.96 3.17 -12.51
CA LEU A 150 6.19 1.79 -12.88
C LEU A 150 5.91 0.86 -11.70
N ASN A 151 5.29 -0.27 -11.99
CA ASN A 151 5.32 -1.45 -11.16
C ASN A 151 6.28 -2.43 -11.82
N LEU A 152 7.18 -2.98 -11.04
CA LEU A 152 8.26 -3.83 -11.51
C LEU A 152 8.16 -5.19 -10.83
N ALA A 153 8.40 -6.26 -11.57
CA ALA A 153 8.60 -7.60 -11.05
C ALA A 153 9.59 -8.35 -11.93
N ILE A 154 10.30 -9.33 -11.39
CA ILE A 154 11.34 -10.06 -12.10
C ILE A 154 11.17 -11.57 -11.98
N GLN A 155 11.46 -12.28 -13.06
CA GLN A 155 11.64 -13.72 -13.07
C GLN A 155 12.65 -14.10 -14.15
N ASN A 156 13.65 -14.91 -13.78
CA ASN A 156 14.64 -15.47 -14.72
C ASN A 156 15.26 -14.42 -15.67
N ASP A 157 15.79 -13.33 -15.11
CA ASP A 157 16.38 -12.21 -15.85
C ASP A 157 15.42 -11.46 -16.80
N VAL A 158 14.11 -11.72 -16.72
CA VAL A 158 13.07 -10.96 -17.42
C VAL A 158 12.40 -10.01 -16.43
N LEU A 159 12.53 -8.72 -16.66
CA LEU A 159 11.87 -7.66 -15.92
C LEU A 159 10.52 -7.35 -16.55
N ILE A 160 9.45 -7.59 -15.83
CA ILE A 160 8.08 -7.22 -16.20
C ILE A 160 7.77 -5.85 -15.64
N VAL A 161 7.22 -5.00 -16.48
CA VAL A 161 6.85 -3.62 -16.17
C VAL A 161 5.39 -3.38 -16.54
N THR A 162 4.62 -2.82 -15.62
CA THR A 162 3.29 -2.24 -15.87
C THR A 162 3.27 -0.80 -15.39
N ASP A 163 2.48 0.05 -16.00
CA ASP A 163 2.47 1.47 -15.66
C ASP A 163 1.08 2.08 -15.51
N ASN A 164 1.06 3.35 -15.11
CA ASN A 164 -0.15 4.14 -14.91
C ASN A 164 -0.70 4.80 -16.19
N ILE A 165 -0.14 4.50 -17.35
CA ILE A 165 -0.62 4.95 -18.68
C ILE A 165 -1.06 3.78 -19.57
N ALA A 166 -1.32 2.62 -18.96
CA ALA A 166 -1.81 1.40 -19.60
C ALA A 166 -0.79 0.65 -20.49
N LYS A 167 0.49 0.98 -20.42
CA LYS A 167 1.54 0.27 -21.13
C LYS A 167 2.11 -0.84 -20.24
N TYR A 168 2.45 -1.97 -20.84
CA TYR A 168 3.17 -3.04 -20.18
C TYR A 168 4.16 -3.70 -21.13
N TYR A 169 5.28 -4.15 -20.60
CA TYR A 169 6.37 -4.65 -21.41
C TYR A 169 7.33 -5.52 -20.61
N ALA A 170 8.12 -6.31 -21.30
CA ALA A 170 9.21 -7.07 -20.73
C ALA A 170 10.56 -6.55 -21.23
N VAL A 171 11.54 -6.54 -20.32
CA VAL A 171 12.90 -6.10 -20.58
C VAL A 171 13.85 -7.22 -20.21
N ASN A 172 14.83 -7.51 -21.07
CA ASN A 172 15.96 -8.36 -20.75
C ASN A 172 16.85 -7.64 -19.73
N LEU A 173 16.99 -8.18 -18.54
CA LEU A 173 17.73 -7.51 -17.47
C LEU A 173 19.22 -7.34 -17.78
N LYS A 174 19.82 -8.29 -18.51
CA LYS A 174 21.26 -8.27 -18.85
C LYS A 174 21.59 -7.20 -19.87
N THR A 175 20.76 -7.07 -20.93
CA THR A 175 21.00 -6.14 -22.03
C THR A 175 20.29 -4.80 -21.85
N GLY A 176 19.23 -4.76 -21.03
CA GLY A 176 18.37 -3.59 -20.90
C GLY A 176 17.43 -3.36 -22.09
N GLU A 177 17.31 -4.30 -23.02
CA GLU A 177 16.50 -4.19 -24.23
C GLU A 177 15.08 -4.71 -24.03
N ILE A 178 14.11 -4.15 -24.78
CA ILE A 178 12.74 -4.64 -24.78
C ILE A 178 12.67 -6.02 -25.44
N ILE A 179 12.03 -6.98 -24.75
CA ILE A 179 11.68 -8.29 -25.33
C ILE A 179 10.36 -8.16 -26.09
N TRP A 180 9.35 -7.56 -25.47
CA TRP A 180 8.06 -7.25 -26.06
C TRP A 180 7.42 -6.04 -25.36
N THR A 181 6.49 -5.37 -26.04
CA THR A 181 5.69 -4.26 -25.48
C THR A 181 4.26 -4.34 -25.94
N LYS A 182 3.32 -4.03 -25.07
CA LYS A 182 1.87 -4.03 -25.31
C LYS A 182 1.18 -2.91 -24.55
N SER A 183 -0.07 -2.66 -24.89
CA SER A 183 -0.92 -1.68 -24.21
C SER A 183 -2.23 -2.34 -23.79
N ASN A 184 -2.73 -1.98 -22.61
CA ASN A 184 -4.07 -2.30 -22.16
C ASN A 184 -5.02 -1.14 -22.48
N ILE A 185 -6.34 -1.33 -22.32
CA ILE A 185 -7.33 -0.27 -22.51
C ILE A 185 -7.28 0.75 -21.35
N VAL A 186 -7.01 0.27 -20.15
CA VAL A 186 -6.94 1.09 -18.94
C VAL A 186 -5.66 0.78 -18.15
N PRO A 187 -5.16 1.75 -17.36
CA PRO A 187 -3.98 1.54 -16.54
C PRO A 187 -4.12 0.40 -15.54
N PHE A 188 -3.00 -0.17 -15.13
CA PHE A 188 -2.95 -1.15 -14.06
C PHE A 188 -2.91 -0.47 -12.69
N ASN A 189 -3.63 -1.05 -11.71
CA ASN A 189 -3.74 -0.51 -10.35
C ASN A 189 -3.34 -1.51 -9.27
N SER A 190 -2.55 -2.51 -9.59
CA SER A 190 -2.07 -3.48 -8.60
C SER A 190 -0.56 -3.65 -8.65
N ASP A 191 -0.02 -4.29 -7.61
CA ASP A 191 1.30 -4.92 -7.72
C ASP A 191 1.22 -6.08 -8.74
N ILE A 192 2.38 -6.45 -9.29
CA ILE A 192 2.53 -7.60 -10.19
C ILE A 192 2.83 -8.83 -9.34
N LYS A 193 2.05 -9.90 -9.49
CA LYS A 193 2.36 -11.22 -8.92
C LYS A 193 2.79 -12.17 -10.01
N ILE A 194 3.97 -12.75 -9.90
CA ILE A 194 4.48 -13.75 -10.86
C ILE A 194 4.38 -15.15 -10.25
N LYS A 195 3.92 -16.11 -11.05
CA LYS A 195 3.89 -17.54 -10.74
C LYS A 195 3.93 -18.34 -12.05
N ASP A 196 4.84 -19.30 -12.14
CA ASP A 196 4.92 -20.27 -13.25
C ASP A 196 4.94 -19.62 -14.67
N ASN A 197 5.81 -18.61 -14.87
CA ASN A 197 5.94 -17.83 -16.12
C ASN A 197 4.69 -17.05 -16.56
N ILE A 198 3.77 -16.86 -15.64
CA ILE A 198 2.57 -16.03 -15.80
C ILE A 198 2.63 -14.89 -14.78
N PHE A 199 2.27 -13.69 -15.19
CA PHE A 199 2.06 -12.62 -14.24
C PHE A 199 0.59 -12.23 -14.14
N TYR A 200 0.19 -11.92 -12.91
CA TYR A 200 -1.17 -11.56 -12.53
C TYR A 200 -1.20 -10.10 -12.11
N VAL A 201 -2.16 -9.34 -12.64
CA VAL A 201 -2.28 -7.90 -12.40
C VAL A 201 -3.73 -7.46 -12.52
N VAL A 202 -4.15 -6.48 -11.71
CA VAL A 202 -5.50 -5.90 -11.75
C VAL A 202 -5.43 -4.50 -12.34
N ASP A 203 -6.36 -4.17 -13.21
CA ASP A 203 -6.49 -2.84 -13.79
C ASP A 203 -7.52 -1.97 -13.04
N TYR A 204 -7.64 -0.67 -13.43
CA TYR A 204 -8.57 0.28 -12.83
C TYR A 204 -10.07 -0.04 -13.07
N LYS A 205 -10.39 -1.04 -13.91
CA LYS A 205 -11.75 -1.57 -14.08
C LYS A 205 -12.02 -2.82 -13.25
N ASN A 206 -11.16 -3.11 -12.27
CA ASN A 206 -11.21 -4.32 -11.45
C ASN A 206 -11.16 -5.62 -12.26
N ILE A 207 -10.44 -5.62 -13.38
CA ILE A 207 -10.20 -6.82 -14.18
C ILE A 207 -8.87 -7.42 -13.77
N LEU A 208 -8.90 -8.60 -13.16
CA LEU A 208 -7.72 -9.45 -12.98
C LEU A 208 -7.36 -10.09 -14.31
N ARG A 209 -6.08 -10.02 -14.68
CA ARG A 209 -5.53 -10.61 -15.91
C ARG A 209 -4.40 -11.56 -15.58
N ALA A 210 -4.37 -12.69 -16.25
CA ALA A 210 -3.23 -13.59 -16.32
C ALA A 210 -2.54 -13.40 -17.67
N ILE A 211 -1.28 -13.04 -17.65
CA ILE A 211 -0.54 -12.65 -18.84
C ILE A 211 0.76 -13.47 -18.90
N SER A 212 1.08 -14.02 -20.07
CA SER A 212 2.30 -14.78 -20.33
C SER A 212 3.53 -13.87 -20.27
N ILE A 213 4.55 -14.26 -19.50
CA ILE A 213 5.84 -13.55 -19.47
C ILE A 213 6.56 -13.63 -20.80
N LYS A 214 6.39 -14.73 -21.54
CA LYS A 214 7.11 -15.02 -22.77
C LYS A 214 6.85 -13.97 -23.85
N ASP A 215 5.60 -13.56 -24.04
CA ASP A 215 5.17 -12.73 -25.16
C ASP A 215 4.14 -11.66 -24.82
N GLY A 216 3.73 -11.56 -23.54
CA GLY A 216 2.73 -10.62 -23.08
C GLY A 216 1.31 -10.90 -23.55
N SER A 217 0.99 -12.12 -24.03
CA SER A 217 -0.37 -12.50 -24.38
C SER A 217 -1.25 -12.71 -23.16
N GLU A 218 -2.51 -12.22 -23.22
CA GLU A 218 -3.52 -12.49 -22.19
C GLU A 218 -3.98 -13.93 -22.30
N LEU A 219 -3.83 -14.71 -21.23
CA LEU A 219 -4.25 -16.10 -21.17
C LEU A 219 -5.71 -16.21 -20.73
N TRP A 220 -6.08 -15.47 -19.71
CA TRP A 220 -7.44 -15.34 -19.22
C TRP A 220 -7.60 -14.03 -18.43
N LYS A 221 -8.84 -13.64 -18.21
CA LYS A 221 -9.22 -12.50 -17.37
C LYS A 221 -10.51 -12.76 -16.62
N LEU A 222 -10.64 -12.14 -15.45
CA LEU A 222 -11.88 -12.10 -14.67
C LEU A 222 -12.22 -10.64 -14.34
N LYS A 223 -13.41 -10.21 -14.70
CA LYS A 223 -13.98 -8.91 -14.30
C LYS A 223 -14.77 -9.08 -13.02
N THR A 224 -14.50 -8.24 -12.02
CA THR A 224 -15.34 -8.07 -10.83
C THR A 224 -16.14 -6.76 -10.93
N GLU A 225 -16.95 -6.49 -9.93
CA GLU A 225 -17.78 -5.28 -9.90
C GLU A 225 -16.92 -4.02 -10.01
N GLU A 226 -17.38 -3.08 -10.84
CA GLU A 226 -16.68 -1.82 -11.12
C GLU A 226 -17.20 -0.71 -10.22
N SER A 227 -16.32 -0.01 -9.53
CA SER A 227 -16.66 1.20 -8.79
C SER A 227 -16.59 2.42 -9.68
N LEU A 228 -17.55 3.34 -9.52
CA LEU A 228 -17.49 4.68 -10.14
C LEU A 228 -16.29 5.49 -9.62
N ILE A 229 -15.85 5.18 -8.41
CA ILE A 229 -14.75 5.88 -7.76
C ILE A 229 -13.53 4.97 -7.76
N LYS A 230 -12.43 5.48 -8.29
CA LYS A 230 -11.18 4.74 -8.40
C LYS A 230 -10.36 4.93 -7.13
N SER A 231 -9.96 3.84 -6.48
CA SER A 231 -9.03 3.88 -5.36
C SER A 231 -7.64 4.37 -5.82
N ASN A 232 -7.05 5.28 -5.05
CA ASN A 232 -5.66 5.71 -5.26
C ASN A 232 -4.65 4.72 -4.66
N THR A 233 -5.10 3.75 -3.86
CA THR A 233 -4.23 2.71 -3.31
C THR A 233 -4.07 1.57 -4.28
N LYS A 234 -2.85 1.05 -4.37
CA LYS A 234 -2.56 -0.13 -5.19
C LYS A 234 -3.27 -1.34 -4.62
N LEU A 235 -3.99 -2.03 -5.47
CA LEU A 235 -4.62 -3.32 -5.17
C LEU A 235 -3.56 -4.40 -4.93
N SER A 236 -3.90 -5.39 -4.15
CA SER A 236 -3.03 -6.51 -3.83
C SER A 236 -3.41 -7.74 -4.65
N VAL A 237 -2.41 -8.42 -5.18
CA VAL A 237 -2.56 -9.72 -5.85
C VAL A 237 -1.58 -10.70 -5.22
N VAL A 238 -2.07 -11.83 -4.75
CA VAL A 238 -1.26 -12.93 -4.20
C VAL A 238 -1.71 -14.25 -4.81
N ALA A 239 -0.83 -15.24 -4.86
CA ALA A 239 -1.14 -16.53 -5.47
C ALA A 239 -0.49 -17.68 -4.71
N ASP A 240 -1.17 -18.79 -4.62
CA ASP A 240 -0.58 -20.07 -4.24
C ASP A 240 -0.49 -21.03 -5.46
N ASN A 241 -0.32 -22.31 -5.24
CA ASN A 241 -0.17 -23.27 -6.35
C ASN A 241 -1.50 -23.57 -7.09
N LYS A 242 -2.64 -23.19 -6.52
CA LYS A 242 -3.97 -23.51 -7.06
C LYS A 242 -4.76 -22.27 -7.45
N ASN A 243 -4.61 -21.17 -6.69
CA ASN A 243 -5.49 -20.03 -6.77
C ASN A 243 -4.73 -18.72 -6.78
N VAL A 244 -5.35 -17.70 -7.38
CA VAL A 244 -4.98 -16.29 -7.26
C VAL A 244 -6.02 -15.60 -6.39
N TYR A 245 -5.58 -14.75 -5.48
CA TYR A 245 -6.44 -13.94 -4.62
C TYR A 245 -6.12 -12.47 -4.82
N PHE A 246 -7.13 -11.64 -4.89
CA PHE A 246 -6.95 -10.21 -5.05
C PHE A 246 -8.07 -9.42 -4.39
N ASN A 247 -7.80 -8.19 -4.04
CA ASN A 247 -8.83 -7.23 -3.67
C ASN A 247 -9.14 -6.31 -4.84
N ASN A 248 -10.39 -5.84 -4.90
CA ASN A 248 -10.83 -4.86 -5.88
C ASN A 248 -10.97 -3.45 -5.25
N SER A 249 -11.32 -2.44 -6.07
CA SER A 249 -11.41 -1.05 -5.62
C SER A 249 -12.58 -0.76 -4.66
N ILE A 250 -13.55 -1.66 -4.54
CA ILE A 250 -14.65 -1.59 -3.57
C ILE A 250 -14.37 -2.38 -2.29
N GLY A 251 -13.21 -3.06 -2.21
CA GLY A 251 -12.75 -3.77 -1.04
C GLY A 251 -13.06 -5.25 -0.99
N ASP A 252 -13.77 -5.81 -1.99
CA ASP A 252 -14.04 -7.25 -2.02
C ASP A 252 -12.77 -8.05 -2.20
N ILE A 253 -12.72 -9.20 -1.55
CA ILE A 253 -11.67 -10.19 -1.74
C ILE A 253 -12.21 -11.29 -2.65
N THR A 254 -11.48 -11.60 -3.70
CA THR A 254 -11.86 -12.57 -4.72
C THR A 254 -10.82 -13.66 -4.86
N ALA A 255 -11.26 -14.92 -4.92
CA ALA A 255 -10.43 -16.07 -5.24
C ALA A 255 -10.78 -16.62 -6.62
N VAL A 256 -9.74 -16.97 -7.37
CA VAL A 256 -9.82 -17.41 -8.76
C VAL A 256 -8.94 -18.64 -8.94
N ASN A 257 -9.40 -19.62 -9.71
CA ASN A 257 -8.54 -20.73 -10.11
C ASN A 257 -7.39 -20.23 -10.98
N ILE A 258 -6.16 -20.53 -10.60
CA ILE A 258 -4.95 -19.99 -11.24
C ILE A 258 -4.81 -20.41 -12.71
N LYS A 259 -5.30 -21.59 -13.09
CA LYS A 259 -5.16 -22.11 -14.47
C LYS A 259 -6.28 -21.64 -15.39
N SER A 260 -7.53 -21.68 -14.91
CA SER A 260 -8.71 -21.43 -15.75
C SER A 260 -9.22 -19.98 -15.68
N GLY A 261 -8.86 -19.21 -14.66
CA GLY A 261 -9.44 -17.89 -14.41
C GLY A 261 -10.88 -17.96 -13.87
N GLN A 262 -11.39 -19.15 -13.52
CA GLN A 262 -12.73 -19.30 -13.00
C GLN A 262 -12.86 -18.74 -11.58
N LEU A 263 -13.91 -17.96 -11.33
CA LEU A 263 -14.27 -17.47 -10.01
C LEU A 263 -14.57 -18.65 -9.07
N LEU A 264 -13.94 -18.68 -7.90
CA LEU A 264 -14.19 -19.66 -6.86
C LEU A 264 -15.12 -19.11 -5.78
N TRP A 265 -14.78 -17.94 -5.26
CA TRP A 265 -15.60 -17.21 -4.30
C TRP A 265 -15.22 -15.72 -4.30
N GLN A 266 -16.16 -14.90 -3.83
CA GLN A 266 -15.97 -13.47 -3.60
C GLN A 266 -16.59 -13.10 -2.26
N LEU A 267 -15.82 -12.41 -1.41
CA LEU A 267 -16.26 -11.92 -0.11
C LEU A 267 -16.37 -10.40 -0.14
N PRO A 268 -17.58 -9.85 -0.08
CA PRO A 268 -17.78 -8.42 0.15
C PRO A 268 -17.31 -8.04 1.56
N THR A 269 -16.47 -7.03 1.67
CA THR A 269 -15.99 -6.53 2.98
C THR A 269 -16.69 -5.24 3.41
N GLN A 270 -17.48 -4.64 2.55
CA GLN A 270 -18.27 -3.46 2.88
C GLN A 270 -19.74 -3.83 3.06
N ASN A 271 -20.33 -3.38 4.17
CA ASN A 271 -21.78 -3.40 4.31
C ASN A 271 -22.38 -2.41 3.31
N ASN A 272 -23.45 -2.82 2.63
CA ASN A 272 -24.23 -2.05 1.63
C ASN A 272 -24.86 -0.76 2.17
N SER A 273 -24.54 -0.32 3.38
CA SER A 273 -24.95 0.98 3.84
C SER A 273 -24.24 2.04 3.00
N ILE A 274 -25.04 2.77 2.24
CA ILE A 274 -24.69 3.96 1.44
C ILE A 274 -24.05 5.02 2.36
N ASN A 275 -22.91 4.73 2.89
CA ASN A 275 -22.13 5.70 3.64
C ASN A 275 -21.31 6.50 2.65
N LYS A 276 -21.56 7.80 2.62
CA LYS A 276 -20.84 8.82 1.85
C LYS A 276 -19.30 8.80 1.99
N ASN A 277 -18.78 7.94 2.85
CA ASN A 277 -17.35 7.71 3.10
C ASN A 277 -16.77 6.49 2.34
N ALA A 278 -17.50 5.91 1.40
CA ALA A 278 -16.99 4.84 0.51
C ALA A 278 -15.80 5.30 -0.36
N PHE A 279 -15.60 6.61 -0.45
CA PHE A 279 -14.68 7.27 -1.37
C PHE A 279 -13.17 7.10 -1.08
N GLN A 280 -12.79 6.55 0.06
CA GLN A 280 -11.38 6.46 0.45
C GLN A 280 -11.04 5.10 1.10
N LEU A 281 -11.54 4.01 0.53
CA LEU A 281 -11.13 2.70 1.02
C LEU A 281 -9.66 2.45 0.68
N SER A 282 -8.87 2.23 1.72
CA SER A 282 -7.51 1.75 1.63
C SER A 282 -7.39 0.45 2.41
N SER A 283 -6.72 -0.53 1.84
CA SER A 283 -6.46 -1.80 2.51
C SER A 283 -4.96 -2.10 2.54
N SER A 284 -4.57 -2.93 3.49
CA SER A 284 -3.24 -3.53 3.49
C SER A 284 -3.06 -4.45 2.28
N LYS A 285 -1.81 -4.84 2.00
CA LYS A 285 -1.55 -5.95 1.09
C LYS A 285 -2.07 -7.25 1.70
N LEU A 286 -2.62 -8.13 0.85
CA LEU A 286 -3.03 -9.46 1.25
C LEU A 286 -1.82 -10.31 1.65
N VAL A 287 -1.98 -11.12 2.68
CA VAL A 287 -0.99 -12.11 3.12
C VAL A 287 -1.66 -13.48 3.16
N ILE A 288 -1.08 -14.45 2.46
CA ILE A 288 -1.51 -15.85 2.55
C ILE A 288 -0.59 -16.56 3.53
N ASN A 289 -1.17 -17.15 4.56
CA ASN A 289 -0.46 -18.01 5.48
C ASN A 289 -1.32 -19.24 5.82
N ASP A 290 -0.77 -20.41 5.65
CA ASP A 290 -1.47 -21.69 5.81
C ASP A 290 -2.80 -21.73 5.02
N ASN A 291 -3.93 -21.81 5.74
CA ASN A 291 -5.28 -21.82 5.17
C ASN A 291 -5.96 -20.44 5.22
N SER A 292 -5.26 -19.39 5.62
CA SER A 292 -5.86 -18.08 5.85
C SER A 292 -5.33 -17.02 4.89
N ILE A 293 -6.19 -16.06 4.57
CA ILE A 293 -5.84 -14.78 3.98
C ILE A 293 -6.01 -13.72 5.06
N LEU A 294 -4.97 -12.92 5.28
CA LEU A 294 -4.95 -11.85 6.25
C LEU A 294 -4.89 -10.50 5.53
N PHE A 295 -5.71 -9.57 5.98
CA PHE A 295 -5.64 -8.18 5.52
C PHE A 295 -6.41 -7.25 6.47
N SER A 296 -6.12 -5.95 6.38
CA SER A 296 -6.80 -4.91 7.15
C SER A 296 -7.22 -3.75 6.26
N THR A 297 -8.15 -2.94 6.76
CA THR A 297 -8.67 -1.76 6.08
C THR A 297 -8.46 -0.50 6.93
N ASN A 298 -8.63 0.66 6.30
CA ASN A 298 -8.66 1.93 7.01
C ASN A 298 -10.00 2.23 7.71
N LYS A 299 -10.90 1.24 7.78
CA LYS A 299 -12.24 1.32 8.41
C LYS A 299 -12.35 0.46 9.67
N ASP A 300 -11.29 0.41 10.48
CA ASP A 300 -11.24 -0.34 11.73
C ASP A 300 -11.53 -1.84 11.59
N GLU A 301 -11.06 -2.45 10.53
CA GLU A 301 -11.29 -3.88 10.30
C GLU A 301 -10.00 -4.60 9.89
N PHE A 302 -9.67 -5.64 10.65
CA PHE A 302 -8.62 -6.61 10.33
C PHE A 302 -9.26 -8.00 10.23
N TYR A 303 -9.02 -8.70 9.13
CA TYR A 303 -9.66 -9.97 8.81
C TYR A 303 -8.67 -11.12 8.73
N SER A 304 -9.11 -12.28 9.18
CA SER A 304 -8.63 -13.60 8.75
C SER A 304 -9.75 -14.31 8.02
N ILE A 305 -9.49 -14.73 6.78
CA ILE A 305 -10.46 -15.37 5.90
C ILE A 305 -9.95 -16.76 5.56
N ASP A 306 -10.81 -17.78 5.60
CA ASP A 306 -10.49 -19.10 5.07
C ASP A 306 -10.28 -19.01 3.55
N LYS A 307 -9.09 -19.34 3.08
CA LYS A 307 -8.73 -19.19 1.67
C LYS A 307 -9.42 -20.14 0.72
N LYS A 308 -10.00 -21.26 1.22
CA LYS A 308 -10.68 -22.27 0.39
C LYS A 308 -12.12 -21.87 0.08
N ILE A 309 -12.83 -21.35 1.09
CA ILE A 309 -14.27 -21.13 1.01
C ILE A 309 -14.67 -19.65 1.14
N GLY A 310 -13.72 -18.76 1.47
CA GLY A 310 -13.97 -17.32 1.56
C GLY A 310 -14.74 -16.89 2.79
N LEU A 311 -14.89 -17.70 3.82
CA LEU A 311 -15.56 -17.35 5.07
C LEU A 311 -14.59 -16.65 6.04
N ILE A 312 -15.12 -15.71 6.81
CA ILE A 312 -14.36 -15.00 7.85
C ILE A 312 -14.12 -15.96 9.03
N ASN A 313 -12.85 -16.26 9.33
CA ASN A 313 -12.46 -17.01 10.53
C ASN A 313 -12.64 -16.14 11.77
N TRP A 314 -12.13 -14.91 11.72
CA TRP A 314 -12.25 -13.90 12.75
C TRP A 314 -12.00 -12.49 12.18
N LYS A 315 -12.46 -11.47 12.90
CA LYS A 315 -12.16 -10.07 12.60
C LYS A 315 -11.96 -9.24 13.86
N ASN A 316 -11.10 -8.23 13.78
CA ASN A 316 -10.78 -7.28 14.84
C ASN A 316 -10.95 -5.83 14.40
N LYS A 317 -11.18 -4.94 15.39
CA LYS A 317 -11.24 -3.49 15.16
C LYS A 317 -9.83 -2.89 15.17
N ILE A 318 -9.09 -3.03 14.07
CA ILE A 318 -7.74 -2.48 13.90
C ILE A 318 -7.69 -1.71 12.58
N THR A 319 -7.40 -0.41 12.63
CA THR A 319 -7.17 0.43 11.46
C THR A 319 -5.73 0.33 11.02
N SER A 320 -5.42 -0.47 10.01
CA SER A 320 -4.09 -0.55 9.42
C SER A 320 -4.17 -0.66 7.91
N ILE A 321 -3.26 0.02 7.22
CA ILE A 321 -3.04 -0.15 5.78
C ILE A 321 -1.70 -0.82 5.49
N LEU A 322 -0.95 -1.16 6.53
CA LEU A 322 0.33 -1.83 6.41
C LEU A 322 0.15 -3.33 6.22
N ARG A 323 1.06 -3.91 5.45
CA ARG A 323 1.09 -5.37 5.27
C ARG A 323 1.38 -6.05 6.61
N PRO A 324 0.52 -6.96 7.10
CA PRO A 324 0.80 -7.70 8.32
C PRO A 324 1.95 -8.69 8.11
N VAL A 325 2.66 -9.00 9.20
CA VAL A 325 3.75 -9.98 9.22
C VAL A 325 3.32 -11.16 10.10
N VAL A 326 3.47 -12.39 9.58
CA VAL A 326 3.18 -13.61 10.31
C VAL A 326 4.47 -14.22 10.84
N ILE A 327 4.52 -14.48 12.15
CA ILE A 327 5.65 -15.11 12.82
C ILE A 327 5.13 -16.25 13.68
N GLY A 328 5.44 -17.48 13.31
CA GLY A 328 4.97 -18.66 14.03
C GLY A 328 3.46 -18.65 14.21
N LYS A 329 3.00 -18.58 15.47
CA LYS A 329 1.58 -18.52 15.83
C LYS A 329 1.03 -17.09 15.97
N PHE A 330 1.83 -16.08 15.67
CA PHE A 330 1.46 -14.69 15.83
C PHE A 330 1.35 -13.92 14.52
N ILE A 331 0.55 -12.88 14.56
CA ILE A 331 0.47 -11.84 13.54
C ILE A 331 0.89 -10.53 14.18
N VAL A 332 1.80 -9.83 13.52
CA VAL A 332 2.22 -8.48 13.88
C VAL A 332 1.67 -7.49 12.88
N THR A 333 1.03 -6.42 13.36
CA THR A 333 0.60 -5.30 12.53
C THR A 333 0.75 -3.98 13.28
N ILE A 334 0.81 -2.88 12.54
CA ILE A 334 0.93 -1.53 13.11
C ILE A 334 -0.20 -0.68 12.54
N SER A 335 -0.97 -0.05 13.42
CA SER A 335 -2.07 0.81 13.00
C SER A 335 -1.57 2.13 12.42
N SER A 336 -2.46 2.83 11.70
CA SER A 336 -2.18 4.18 11.17
C SER A 336 -1.85 5.20 12.28
N LYS A 337 -2.24 4.92 13.52
CA LYS A 337 -1.96 5.76 14.71
C LYS A 337 -0.67 5.37 15.46
N GLY A 338 0.11 4.41 14.93
CA GLY A 338 1.37 3.97 15.53
C GLY A 338 1.23 2.96 16.67
N TYR A 339 0.08 2.29 16.82
CA TYR A 339 -0.05 1.18 17.75
C TYR A 339 0.45 -0.12 17.12
N LEU A 340 1.38 -0.78 17.79
CA LEU A 340 1.86 -2.12 17.46
C LEU A 340 0.94 -3.16 18.10
N TYR A 341 0.41 -4.07 17.31
CA TYR A 341 -0.44 -5.18 17.75
C TYR A 341 0.27 -6.51 17.55
N LEU A 342 0.23 -7.33 18.59
CA LEU A 342 0.54 -8.75 18.53
C LEU A 342 -0.78 -9.53 18.68
N ILE A 343 -1.10 -10.37 17.71
CA ILE A 343 -2.38 -11.05 17.60
C ILE A 343 -2.12 -12.56 17.50
N ASP A 344 -2.86 -13.38 18.23
CA ASP A 344 -2.87 -14.84 18.03
C ASP A 344 -3.47 -15.17 16.67
N LYS A 345 -2.71 -15.86 15.83
CA LYS A 345 -3.10 -16.15 14.44
C LYS A 345 -4.38 -17.00 14.34
N ARG A 346 -4.60 -17.90 15.27
CA ARG A 346 -5.72 -18.86 15.24
C ARG A 346 -7.03 -18.24 15.72
N SER A 347 -6.97 -17.58 16.88
CA SER A 347 -8.18 -17.04 17.52
C SER A 347 -8.49 -15.61 17.12
N GLY A 348 -7.49 -14.87 16.64
CA GLY A 348 -7.60 -13.43 16.43
C GLY A 348 -7.49 -12.60 17.71
N ASN A 349 -7.27 -13.21 18.88
CA ASN A 349 -7.16 -12.48 20.12
C ASN A 349 -5.94 -11.56 20.11
N ILE A 350 -6.16 -10.29 20.47
CA ILE A 350 -5.08 -9.34 20.67
C ILE A 350 -4.36 -9.70 21.97
N ILE A 351 -3.08 -10.02 21.86
CA ILE A 351 -2.23 -10.43 22.99
C ILE A 351 -1.55 -9.22 23.59
N ARG A 352 -1.12 -8.26 22.75
CA ARG A 352 -0.40 -7.08 23.20
C ARG A 352 -0.65 -5.88 22.28
N ILE A 353 -0.69 -4.71 22.89
CA ILE A 353 -0.73 -3.41 22.20
C ILE A 353 0.36 -2.54 22.82
N ASN A 354 1.28 -2.02 21.98
CA ASN A 354 2.27 -1.02 22.38
C ASN A 354 2.05 0.27 21.61
N ASP A 355 2.18 1.41 22.27
CA ASP A 355 2.11 2.72 21.65
C ASP A 355 3.50 3.20 21.22
N LEU A 356 3.80 3.11 19.92
CA LEU A 356 5.10 3.50 19.37
C LEU A 356 5.25 5.03 19.22
N TYR A 357 4.16 5.77 19.41
CA TYR A 357 4.16 7.23 19.28
C TYR A 357 3.92 7.95 20.62
N LYS A 358 4.01 7.25 21.74
CA LYS A 358 3.75 7.84 23.07
C LYS A 358 4.66 9.02 23.42
N GLU A 359 5.87 9.06 22.89
CA GLU A 359 6.85 10.14 23.09
C GLU A 359 6.56 11.40 22.25
N TYR A 360 5.58 11.34 21.31
CA TYR A 360 5.25 12.48 20.47
C TYR A 360 4.07 13.27 21.05
N ASP A 361 4.17 14.60 21.00
CA ASP A 361 3.05 15.50 21.31
C ASP A 361 1.82 15.18 20.44
N LEU A 362 0.62 15.38 20.97
CA LEU A 362 -0.64 15.05 20.28
C LEU A 362 -0.73 15.68 18.88
N GLU A 363 -0.38 16.97 18.73
CA GLU A 363 -0.40 17.63 17.43
C GLU A 363 0.54 17.02 16.39
N LYS A 364 1.66 16.49 16.84
CA LYS A 364 2.66 15.85 15.98
C LYS A 364 2.24 14.43 15.65
N ARG A 365 1.70 13.73 16.65
CA ARG A 365 1.24 12.35 16.54
C ARG A 365 0.17 12.17 15.46
N ILE A 366 -0.81 13.07 15.35
CA ILE A 366 -1.86 13.02 14.33
C ILE A 366 -1.36 13.29 12.90
N LYS A 367 -0.15 13.81 12.75
CA LYS A 367 0.47 14.17 11.45
C LYS A 367 1.48 13.12 10.97
N ILE A 368 1.85 12.14 11.80
CA ILE A 368 2.83 11.10 11.47
C ILE A 368 2.10 9.84 11.08
N PHE A 369 2.45 9.29 9.92
CA PHE A 369 1.88 8.04 9.42
C PHE A 369 2.99 7.02 9.15
N PRO A 370 2.80 5.76 9.60
CA PRO A 370 3.71 4.70 9.27
C PRO A 370 3.63 4.37 7.78
N THR A 371 4.77 4.22 7.13
CA THR A 371 4.87 3.94 5.69
C THR A 371 5.10 2.47 5.39
N GLY A 372 5.52 1.71 6.38
CA GLY A 372 5.73 0.27 6.32
C GLY A 372 6.72 -0.21 7.36
N PHE A 373 6.70 -1.50 7.62
CA PHE A 373 7.61 -2.13 8.56
C PHE A 373 8.06 -3.50 8.07
N ILE A 374 9.15 -3.98 8.64
CA ILE A 374 9.65 -5.35 8.52
C ILE A 374 10.05 -5.86 9.89
N ILE A 375 10.14 -7.17 10.00
CA ILE A 375 10.70 -7.84 11.17
C ILE A 375 11.98 -8.56 10.73
N ALA A 376 13.06 -8.35 11.47
CA ALA A 376 14.33 -8.98 11.20
C ALA A 376 15.06 -9.19 12.52
N LYS A 377 15.47 -10.44 12.76
CA LYS A 377 16.22 -10.86 13.94
C LYS A 377 15.69 -10.29 15.25
N SER A 378 14.45 -10.60 15.56
CA SER A 378 13.74 -10.17 16.79
C SER A 378 13.59 -8.65 16.95
N LYS A 379 13.77 -7.88 15.86
CA LYS A 379 13.53 -6.44 15.82
C LYS A 379 12.52 -6.06 14.75
N ILE A 380 11.73 -5.06 15.06
CA ILE A 380 10.80 -4.41 14.11
C ILE A 380 11.46 -3.11 13.65
N TYR A 381 11.54 -2.93 12.34
CA TYR A 381 12.04 -1.70 11.71
C TYR A 381 10.86 -0.98 11.07
N LEU A 382 10.36 0.06 11.72
CA LEU A 382 9.22 0.85 11.29
C LEU A 382 9.67 2.14 10.63
N ALA A 383 9.29 2.35 9.38
CA ALA A 383 9.52 3.59 8.67
C ALA A 383 8.30 4.50 8.73
N ASN A 384 8.52 5.81 8.84
CA ASN A 384 7.47 6.82 8.93
C ASN A 384 7.60 7.90 7.83
N ASP A 385 6.51 8.63 7.62
CA ASP A 385 6.45 9.74 6.66
C ASP A 385 7.12 11.04 7.14
N ASP A 386 7.53 11.10 8.42
CA ASP A 386 8.40 12.16 8.97
C ASP A 386 9.91 11.90 8.77
N GLY A 387 10.24 10.83 8.05
CA GLY A 387 11.61 10.47 7.70
C GLY A 387 12.39 9.73 8.79
N LYS A 388 11.72 9.25 9.82
CA LYS A 388 12.34 8.47 10.90
C LYS A 388 12.15 6.98 10.71
N LEU A 389 13.16 6.23 11.12
CA LEU A 389 13.13 4.78 11.29
C LEU A 389 13.11 4.49 12.79
N ILE A 390 12.04 3.84 13.27
CA ILE A 390 11.89 3.40 14.65
C ILE A 390 12.26 1.92 14.72
N ILE A 391 13.17 1.58 15.64
CA ILE A 391 13.61 0.21 15.89
C ILE A 391 12.98 -0.24 17.20
N VAL A 392 12.23 -1.33 17.15
CA VAL A 392 11.46 -1.86 18.27
C VAL A 392 11.89 -3.30 18.53
N GLU A 393 12.00 -3.68 19.78
CA GLU A 393 12.23 -5.06 20.18
C GLU A 393 10.93 -5.87 20.02
N LEU A 394 10.99 -6.97 19.30
CA LEU A 394 9.78 -7.78 19.00
C LEU A 394 9.16 -8.38 20.26
N ASN A 395 10.00 -8.92 21.15
CA ASN A 395 9.52 -9.64 22.34
C ASN A 395 8.84 -8.72 23.36
N THR A 396 9.34 -7.52 23.57
CA THR A 396 8.82 -6.57 24.57
C THR A 396 7.93 -5.50 23.96
N GLY A 397 8.13 -5.17 22.68
CA GLY A 397 7.48 -4.03 22.02
C GLY A 397 8.09 -2.68 22.40
N ASN A 398 9.22 -2.69 23.14
CA ASN A 398 9.91 -1.47 23.55
C ASN A 398 10.70 -0.85 22.39
N ILE A 399 10.72 0.47 22.33
CA ILE A 399 11.52 1.22 21.37
C ILE A 399 12.99 1.13 21.80
N LEU A 400 13.83 0.58 20.93
CA LEU A 400 15.28 0.50 21.13
C LEU A 400 16.01 1.74 20.63
N ASN A 401 15.55 2.30 19.50
CA ASN A 401 16.19 3.47 18.89
C ASN A 401 15.26 4.17 17.89
N ILE A 402 15.48 5.46 17.66
CA ILE A 402 14.81 6.27 16.64
C ILE A 402 15.88 6.99 15.82
N MET A 403 16.01 6.61 14.54
CA MET A 403 16.98 7.18 13.62
C MET A 403 16.33 8.14 12.64
N LYS A 404 16.87 9.35 12.49
CA LYS A 404 16.47 10.28 11.44
C LYS A 404 17.20 9.98 10.14
N ILE A 405 16.50 9.51 9.13
CA ILE A 405 17.02 9.14 7.81
C ILE A 405 16.86 10.29 6.80
N SER A 406 15.76 11.04 6.91
CA SER A 406 15.40 12.12 5.98
C SER A 406 14.65 13.23 6.72
N GLY A 407 14.45 14.38 6.07
CA GLY A 407 13.50 15.41 6.51
C GLY A 407 12.06 15.12 6.08
N ASP A 408 11.91 14.23 5.08
CA ASP A 408 10.64 13.86 4.47
C ASP A 408 10.44 12.34 4.55
N LYS A 409 9.28 11.87 4.08
CA LYS A 409 8.91 10.46 3.97
C LYS A 409 10.07 9.56 3.56
N ILE A 410 10.21 8.41 4.23
CA ILE A 410 10.97 7.26 3.79
C ILE A 410 10.01 6.11 3.45
N SER A 411 10.44 5.21 2.55
CA SER A 411 9.63 4.04 2.17
C SER A 411 9.63 2.97 3.26
N GLN A 412 8.79 1.97 3.08
CA GLN A 412 8.92 0.69 3.78
C GLN A 412 10.38 0.20 3.68
N PRO A 413 10.96 -0.33 4.76
CA PRO A 413 12.27 -0.99 4.71
C PRO A 413 12.24 -2.25 3.85
N HIS A 414 13.34 -2.52 3.16
CA HIS A 414 13.56 -3.75 2.40
C HIS A 414 14.87 -4.38 2.84
N VAL A 415 14.92 -5.70 2.90
CA VAL A 415 16.12 -6.45 3.27
C VAL A 415 16.54 -7.35 2.12
N TYR A 416 17.83 -7.37 1.82
CA TYR A 416 18.44 -8.28 0.86
C TYR A 416 19.88 -8.55 1.26
N GLU A 417 20.26 -9.84 1.34
CA GLU A 417 21.64 -10.27 1.68
C GLU A 417 22.22 -9.54 2.90
N ASN A 418 21.52 -9.61 4.01
CA ASN A 418 21.89 -8.96 5.27
C ASN A 418 22.11 -7.43 5.18
N ASN A 419 21.52 -6.77 4.16
CA ASN A 419 21.52 -5.32 4.03
C ASN A 419 20.10 -4.78 4.09
N LEU A 420 19.93 -3.62 4.73
CA LEU A 420 18.66 -2.91 4.80
C LEU A 420 18.65 -1.74 3.81
N PHE A 421 17.57 -1.61 3.06
CA PHE A 421 17.39 -0.57 2.05
C PHE A 421 16.18 0.29 2.37
N LEU A 422 16.37 1.61 2.29
CA LEU A 422 15.33 2.61 2.44
C LEU A 422 15.32 3.56 1.25
N ILE A 423 14.14 3.86 0.71
CA ILE A 423 13.98 4.87 -0.33
C ILE A 423 13.62 6.19 0.33
N LYS A 424 14.34 7.24 0.00
CA LYS A 424 13.94 8.63 0.21
C LYS A 424 13.92 9.36 -1.12
N ASN A 425 13.26 10.50 -1.19
CA ASN A 425 13.14 11.22 -2.47
C ASN A 425 14.51 11.54 -3.07
N GLY A 426 14.78 10.98 -4.23
CA GLY A 426 16.03 11.12 -5.00
C GLY A 426 17.13 10.11 -4.67
N SER A 427 16.91 9.15 -3.76
CA SER A 427 17.92 8.11 -3.54
C SER A 427 17.40 6.88 -2.77
N ILE A 428 18.04 5.75 -3.02
CA ILE A 428 17.96 4.56 -2.19
C ILE A 428 19.19 4.54 -1.30
N ILE A 429 19.02 4.32 0.00
CA ILE A 429 20.09 4.21 0.97
C ILE A 429 20.23 2.74 1.38
N LYS A 430 21.44 2.23 1.36
CA LYS A 430 21.82 0.90 1.84
C LYS A 430 22.51 1.03 3.19
N PHE A 431 22.10 0.19 4.13
CA PHE A 431 22.72 0.02 5.45
C PHE A 431 23.20 -1.44 5.62
N ASN A 432 24.30 -1.63 6.36
CA ASN A 432 24.77 -2.95 6.76
C ASN A 432 24.08 -3.41 8.01
#